data_a2e1cf5b496421fa35e324e2125f324a
#
_entry.id   a2e1cf5b496421fa35e324e2125f324a
#
_cell.length_a   1.000
_cell.length_b   1.000
_cell.length_c   1.000
_cell.angle_alpha   90.00
_cell.angle_beta   90.00
_cell.angle_gamma   90.00
#
_symmetry.space_group_name_H-M   'P 1'
#
loop_
_entity.id
_entity.type
_entity.pdbx_description
1 polymer ?
#
loop_
_entity_poly.entity_id
_entity_poly.type
_entity_poly.pdbx_seq_one_letter_code
_entity_poly.pdbx_strand_id
1 'polypeptide(L)'
;MKKHKRKSFKQLSQYERDRIESLRFYCTKISDIAKTLERDKGTISRELKTYTNKHGRYHATEAGKKAEEKRKGSKAVGMKIEGSPFLKQHIIYELKQLRSPDEIAGRMKKEKVFPRVGTNAIYKWLYSENGREYCKYLCSRKVRKLSQSRLKKRHLIPNRISLRERPNDALQVHGESDLFVSPTSFHTGTVGHMTVVLKAHLLVGRLLKNKSSNEMLASMKDIQKKIGVTSWTMDNGIENIKHEQFGIPTYFCTPGSPWQKPHVESSIGLTRRWFLPKGTDLSKISEDTFQSMLFVLNHKYRKSLGYKSAYEEAIDCAIISEVPRLSINKAVAFR
;
A
#
# COMPACT_ATOMS: atom_id res chain seq x y z
N MET A 1 -11.32 -22.97 -17.96
CA MET A 1 -12.37 -21.97 -18.28
C MET A 1 -11.72 -20.61 -18.56
N LYS A 2 -11.77 -20.13 -19.80
CA LYS A 2 -11.23 -18.83 -20.20
C LYS A 2 -12.11 -17.71 -19.61
N LYS A 3 -11.58 -16.90 -18.69
CA LYS A 3 -12.27 -15.69 -18.21
C LYS A 3 -12.43 -14.71 -19.38
N HIS A 4 -13.65 -14.53 -19.87
CA HIS A 4 -13.96 -13.46 -20.82
C HIS A 4 -13.58 -12.10 -20.18
N LYS A 5 -12.54 -11.44 -20.69
CA LYS A 5 -12.27 -10.04 -20.40
C LYS A 5 -13.49 -9.23 -20.82
N ARG A 6 -14.22 -8.63 -19.87
CA ARG A 6 -15.28 -7.66 -20.16
C ARG A 6 -14.66 -6.52 -20.99
N LYS A 7 -15.10 -6.35 -22.24
CA LYS A 7 -14.69 -5.21 -23.07
C LYS A 7 -15.03 -3.93 -22.31
N SER A 8 -14.08 -3.01 -22.17
CA SER A 8 -14.31 -1.70 -21.52
C SER A 8 -15.32 -0.93 -22.37
N PHE A 9 -16.47 -0.60 -21.79
CA PHE A 9 -17.49 0.19 -22.44
C PHE A 9 -17.08 1.67 -22.46
N LYS A 10 -16.88 2.24 -23.66
CA LYS A 10 -16.68 3.69 -23.84
C LYS A 10 -18.01 4.35 -24.21
N GLN A 11 -18.44 5.32 -23.44
CA GLN A 11 -19.62 6.13 -23.75
C GLN A 11 -19.37 7.06 -24.93
N LEU A 12 -20.44 7.55 -25.57
CA LEU A 12 -20.34 8.55 -26.63
C LEU A 12 -19.77 9.84 -26.05
N SER A 13 -18.76 10.39 -26.74
CA SER A 13 -18.20 11.71 -26.45
C SER A 13 -19.10 12.84 -27.01
N GLN A 14 -18.83 14.09 -26.62
CA GLN A 14 -19.56 15.23 -27.20
C GLN A 14 -19.30 15.32 -28.70
N TYR A 15 -18.06 15.14 -29.14
CA TYR A 15 -17.69 15.13 -30.55
C TYR A 15 -18.47 14.08 -31.35
N GLU A 16 -18.66 12.87 -30.84
CA GLU A 16 -19.45 11.85 -31.51
C GLU A 16 -20.94 12.25 -31.59
N ARG A 17 -21.46 12.92 -30.56
CA ARG A 17 -22.83 13.46 -30.58
C ARG A 17 -23.01 14.55 -31.63
N ASP A 18 -22.06 15.47 -31.76
CA ASP A 18 -22.07 16.53 -32.77
C ASP A 18 -22.04 15.95 -34.19
N ARG A 19 -21.26 14.89 -34.40
CA ARG A 19 -21.26 14.15 -35.67
C ARG A 19 -22.57 13.41 -35.94
N ILE A 20 -23.22 12.83 -34.91
CA ILE A 20 -24.55 12.20 -35.04
C ILE A 20 -25.56 13.27 -35.47
N GLU A 21 -25.56 14.46 -34.86
CA GLU A 21 -26.47 15.55 -35.20
C GLU A 21 -26.31 15.97 -36.66
N SER A 22 -25.05 16.24 -37.08
CA SER A 22 -24.71 16.61 -38.46
C SER A 22 -25.17 15.56 -39.46
N LEU A 23 -24.87 14.29 -39.24
CA LEU A 23 -25.23 13.19 -40.15
C LEU A 23 -26.73 12.97 -40.19
N ARG A 24 -27.46 13.16 -39.11
CA ARG A 24 -28.93 13.08 -39.06
C ARG A 24 -29.57 14.26 -39.80
N PHE A 25 -28.98 15.43 -39.78
CA PHE A 25 -29.43 16.58 -40.54
C PHE A 25 -29.47 16.24 -42.06
N TYR A 26 -28.49 15.48 -42.55
CA TYR A 26 -28.42 15.01 -43.94
C TYR A 26 -29.19 13.71 -44.16
N CYS A 27 -30.15 13.36 -43.31
CA CYS A 27 -31.00 12.14 -43.41
C CYS A 27 -30.24 10.81 -43.53
N THR A 28 -28.97 10.75 -43.03
CA THR A 28 -28.13 9.56 -43.10
C THR A 28 -28.75 8.41 -42.27
N LYS A 29 -28.71 7.18 -42.81
CA LYS A 29 -29.22 5.99 -42.11
C LYS A 29 -28.39 5.68 -40.85
N ILE A 30 -29.07 5.16 -39.80
CA ILE A 30 -28.42 4.81 -38.52
C ILE A 30 -27.24 3.81 -38.72
N SER A 31 -27.37 2.90 -39.68
CA SER A 31 -26.30 1.96 -40.04
C SER A 31 -25.03 2.66 -40.52
N ASP A 32 -25.18 3.72 -41.29
CA ASP A 32 -24.05 4.44 -41.89
C ASP A 32 -23.40 5.42 -40.89
N ILE A 33 -24.22 6.03 -40.02
CA ILE A 33 -23.73 6.78 -38.88
C ILE A 33 -22.88 5.90 -37.96
N ALA A 34 -23.36 4.65 -37.68
CA ALA A 34 -22.64 3.72 -36.85
C ALA A 34 -21.29 3.29 -37.45
N LYS A 35 -21.25 3.06 -38.79
CA LYS A 35 -20.00 2.78 -39.53
C LYS A 35 -19.03 3.95 -39.46
N THR A 36 -19.51 5.18 -39.74
CA THR A 36 -18.69 6.40 -39.72
C THR A 36 -18.05 6.70 -38.33
N LEU A 37 -18.74 6.33 -37.27
CA LEU A 37 -18.26 6.56 -35.89
C LEU A 37 -17.58 5.33 -35.29
N GLU A 38 -17.45 4.24 -36.03
CA GLU A 38 -16.90 2.95 -35.54
C GLU A 38 -17.59 2.47 -34.25
N ARG A 39 -18.93 2.66 -34.21
CA ARG A 39 -19.76 2.29 -33.06
C ARG A 39 -20.79 1.26 -33.42
N ASP A 40 -21.22 0.50 -32.42
CA ASP A 40 -22.33 -0.45 -32.59
C ASP A 40 -23.64 0.28 -32.97
N LYS A 41 -24.37 -0.26 -33.95
CA LYS A 41 -25.67 0.28 -34.43
C LYS A 41 -26.68 0.44 -33.30
N GLY A 42 -26.71 -0.48 -32.34
CA GLY A 42 -27.57 -0.41 -31.18
C GLY A 42 -27.22 0.75 -30.24
N THR A 43 -25.95 1.18 -30.20
CA THR A 43 -25.51 2.34 -29.43
C THR A 43 -26.08 3.63 -30.03
N ILE A 44 -25.96 3.82 -31.31
CA ILE A 44 -26.52 4.99 -32.03
C ILE A 44 -28.06 5.00 -31.97
N SER A 45 -28.69 3.87 -32.18
CA SER A 45 -30.14 3.73 -32.09
C SER A 45 -30.67 4.10 -30.70
N ARG A 46 -30.05 3.60 -29.64
CA ARG A 46 -30.41 3.93 -28.24
C ARG A 46 -30.19 5.40 -27.91
N GLU A 47 -29.11 6.01 -28.38
CA GLU A 47 -28.81 7.43 -28.19
C GLU A 47 -29.92 8.27 -28.82
N LEU A 48 -30.22 8.02 -30.10
CA LEU A 48 -31.28 8.75 -30.82
C LEU A 48 -32.66 8.54 -30.18
N LYS A 49 -33.03 7.29 -29.85
CA LYS A 49 -34.32 6.98 -29.19
C LYS A 49 -34.45 7.70 -27.84
N THR A 50 -33.36 7.86 -27.11
CA THR A 50 -33.39 8.44 -25.75
C THR A 50 -33.41 9.95 -25.75
N TYR A 51 -32.73 10.60 -26.71
CA TYR A 51 -32.47 12.03 -26.66
C TYR A 51 -33.05 12.83 -27.85
N THR A 52 -33.73 12.20 -28.79
CA THR A 52 -34.51 12.91 -29.80
C THR A 52 -35.71 13.56 -29.14
N ASN A 53 -35.99 14.84 -29.46
CA ASN A 53 -37.12 15.57 -28.90
C ASN A 53 -38.48 15.14 -29.48
N LYS A 54 -39.57 15.68 -28.97
CA LYS A 54 -40.95 15.37 -29.42
C LYS A 54 -41.20 15.72 -30.91
N HIS A 55 -40.40 16.61 -31.47
CA HIS A 55 -40.47 17.04 -32.87
C HIS A 55 -39.53 16.22 -33.79
N GLY A 56 -38.95 15.12 -33.33
CA GLY A 56 -38.10 14.22 -34.13
C GLY A 56 -36.67 14.76 -34.35
N ARG A 57 -36.29 15.87 -33.68
CA ARG A 57 -34.93 16.47 -33.82
C ARG A 57 -34.02 16.02 -32.70
N TYR A 58 -32.79 15.69 -33.06
CA TYR A 58 -31.71 15.36 -32.12
C TYR A 58 -30.75 16.54 -31.99
N HIS A 59 -30.52 16.99 -30.76
CA HIS A 59 -29.60 18.08 -30.45
C HIS A 59 -28.45 17.54 -29.59
N ALA A 60 -27.25 17.52 -30.11
CA ALA A 60 -26.06 16.93 -29.49
C ALA A 60 -25.73 17.53 -28.11
N THR A 61 -25.80 18.85 -27.99
CA THR A 61 -25.54 19.57 -26.73
C THR A 61 -26.53 19.21 -25.63
N GLU A 62 -27.83 19.16 -25.97
CA GLU A 62 -28.86 18.77 -25.02
C GLU A 62 -28.75 17.29 -24.63
N ALA A 63 -28.48 16.42 -25.62
CA ALA A 63 -28.25 15.02 -25.38
C ALA A 63 -27.07 14.77 -24.42
N GLY A 64 -25.98 15.54 -24.60
CA GLY A 64 -24.82 15.49 -23.74
C GLY A 64 -25.14 15.89 -22.29
N LYS A 65 -25.83 17.02 -22.11
CA LYS A 65 -26.28 17.49 -20.78
C LYS A 65 -27.19 16.48 -20.09
N LYS A 66 -28.24 16.02 -20.76
CA LYS A 66 -29.18 15.01 -20.25
C LYS A 66 -28.49 13.69 -19.92
N ALA A 67 -27.51 13.26 -20.73
CA ALA A 67 -26.73 12.05 -20.46
C ALA A 67 -25.82 12.23 -19.23
N GLU A 68 -25.27 13.42 -18.99
CA GLU A 68 -24.49 13.74 -17.81
C GLU A 68 -25.36 13.79 -16.55
N GLU A 69 -26.50 14.45 -16.59
CA GLU A 69 -27.48 14.49 -15.51
C GLU A 69 -27.99 13.09 -15.13
N LYS A 70 -28.34 12.27 -16.13
CA LYS A 70 -28.73 10.89 -15.89
C LYS A 70 -27.64 10.06 -15.25
N ARG A 71 -26.35 10.30 -15.59
CA ARG A 71 -25.20 9.67 -14.94
C ARG A 71 -25.02 10.14 -13.51
N LYS A 72 -25.16 11.44 -13.25
CA LYS A 72 -25.11 12.00 -11.89
C LYS A 72 -26.23 11.41 -11.04
N GLY A 73 -27.43 11.34 -11.55
CA GLY A 73 -28.58 10.76 -10.88
C GLY A 73 -28.48 9.25 -10.64
N SER A 74 -27.95 8.49 -11.60
CA SER A 74 -27.77 7.03 -11.46
C SER A 74 -26.69 6.62 -10.46
N LYS A 75 -25.79 7.55 -10.11
CA LYS A 75 -24.73 7.37 -9.11
C LYS A 75 -25.10 7.97 -7.75
N ALA A 76 -26.36 8.28 -7.50
CA ALA A 76 -26.79 8.83 -6.23
C ALA A 76 -26.41 7.89 -5.07
N VAL A 77 -25.44 8.34 -4.30
CA VAL A 77 -24.90 7.60 -3.15
C VAL A 77 -25.97 7.64 -2.06
N GLY A 78 -26.36 6.46 -1.54
CA GLY A 78 -27.30 6.36 -0.42
C GLY A 78 -28.78 6.39 -0.77
N MET A 79 -29.19 6.54 -2.04
CA MET A 79 -30.62 6.60 -2.42
C MET A 79 -31.46 5.43 -1.89
N LYS A 80 -30.94 4.20 -1.90
CA LYS A 80 -31.70 3.03 -1.42
C LYS A 80 -32.03 3.13 0.07
N ILE A 81 -31.14 3.70 0.87
CA ILE A 81 -31.33 3.85 2.32
C ILE A 81 -32.22 5.06 2.61
N GLU A 82 -31.95 6.19 1.95
CA GLU A 82 -32.77 7.41 2.10
C GLU A 82 -34.20 7.22 1.57
N GLY A 83 -34.38 6.48 0.49
CA GLY A 83 -35.68 6.18 -0.10
C GLY A 83 -36.55 5.20 0.70
N SER A 84 -36.03 4.61 1.79
CA SER A 84 -36.78 3.68 2.65
C SER A 84 -36.61 4.07 4.12
N PRO A 85 -37.58 4.77 4.71
CA PRO A 85 -37.53 5.15 6.14
C PRO A 85 -37.34 3.98 7.08
N PHE A 86 -37.99 2.85 6.80
CA PHE A 86 -37.82 1.61 7.58
C PHE A 86 -36.37 1.12 7.55
N LEU A 87 -35.80 1.02 6.37
CA LEU A 87 -34.40 0.57 6.21
C LEU A 87 -33.42 1.52 6.90
N LYS A 88 -33.64 2.83 6.76
CA LYS A 88 -32.82 3.86 7.40
C LYS A 88 -32.86 3.73 8.93
N GLN A 89 -34.05 3.65 9.50
CA GLN A 89 -34.24 3.49 10.95
C GLN A 89 -33.62 2.20 11.46
N HIS A 90 -33.80 1.10 10.75
CA HIS A 90 -33.19 -0.19 11.11
C HIS A 90 -31.67 -0.09 11.14
N ILE A 91 -31.05 0.47 10.09
CA ILE A 91 -29.59 0.65 10.03
C ILE A 91 -29.10 1.56 11.16
N ILE A 92 -29.79 2.68 11.44
CA ILE A 92 -29.42 3.59 12.52
C ILE A 92 -29.53 2.88 13.89
N TYR A 93 -30.59 2.12 14.11
CA TYR A 93 -30.76 1.35 15.33
C TYR A 93 -29.61 0.38 15.55
N GLU A 94 -29.28 -0.41 14.53
CA GLU A 94 -28.20 -1.39 14.58
C GLU A 94 -26.82 -0.73 14.79
N LEU A 95 -26.56 0.41 14.15
CA LEU A 95 -25.32 1.18 14.36
C LEU A 95 -25.21 1.71 15.80
N LYS A 96 -26.31 2.14 16.40
CA LYS A 96 -26.35 2.56 17.81
C LYS A 96 -26.05 1.41 18.77
N GLN A 97 -26.34 0.16 18.37
CA GLN A 97 -25.94 -1.05 19.09
C GLN A 97 -24.47 -1.44 18.81
N LEU A 98 -23.68 -0.53 18.22
CA LEU A 98 -22.26 -0.70 17.86
C LEU A 98 -22.00 -1.85 16.87
N ARG A 99 -22.99 -2.24 16.08
CA ARG A 99 -22.82 -3.24 15.01
C ARG A 99 -22.22 -2.62 13.78
N SER A 100 -21.26 -3.32 13.18
CA SER A 100 -20.60 -2.87 11.97
C SER A 100 -21.50 -2.98 10.74
N PRO A 101 -21.27 -2.20 9.68
CA PRO A 101 -22.02 -2.31 8.43
C PRO A 101 -22.02 -3.70 7.80
N ASP A 102 -20.99 -4.50 8.07
CA ASP A 102 -20.91 -5.89 7.60
C ASP A 102 -21.83 -6.81 8.38
N GLU A 103 -21.84 -6.69 9.70
CA GLU A 103 -22.77 -7.42 10.58
C GLU A 103 -24.22 -7.11 10.25
N ILE A 104 -24.55 -5.82 10.05
CA ILE A 104 -25.91 -5.38 9.69
C ILE A 104 -26.33 -6.01 8.37
N ALA A 105 -25.52 -5.85 7.32
CA ALA A 105 -25.83 -6.40 6.00
C ALA A 105 -25.91 -7.94 6.00
N GLY A 106 -25.02 -8.59 6.75
CA GLY A 106 -24.99 -10.04 6.92
C GLY A 106 -26.22 -10.55 7.64
N ARG A 107 -26.62 -9.89 8.72
CA ARG A 107 -27.80 -10.23 9.50
C ARG A 107 -29.10 -10.05 8.70
N MET A 108 -29.26 -8.93 8.02
CA MET A 108 -30.37 -8.70 7.08
C MET A 108 -30.46 -9.78 6.00
N LYS A 109 -29.32 -10.26 5.48
CA LYS A 109 -29.29 -11.36 4.52
C LYS A 109 -29.77 -12.66 5.14
N LYS A 110 -29.31 -12.99 6.36
CA LYS A 110 -29.67 -14.23 7.08
C LYS A 110 -31.17 -14.26 7.44
N GLU A 111 -31.72 -13.14 7.91
CA GLU A 111 -33.13 -13.00 8.32
C GLU A 111 -34.08 -12.69 7.18
N LYS A 112 -33.57 -12.61 5.94
CA LYS A 112 -34.37 -12.29 4.74
C LYS A 112 -35.19 -10.99 4.85
N VAL A 113 -34.66 -9.99 5.58
CA VAL A 113 -35.30 -8.68 5.74
C VAL A 113 -35.35 -7.95 4.40
N PHE A 114 -36.48 -7.33 4.05
CA PHE A 114 -36.68 -6.52 2.85
C PHE A 114 -37.24 -5.13 3.21
N PRO A 115 -36.81 -4.05 2.52
CA PRO A 115 -35.71 -3.99 1.55
C PRO A 115 -34.35 -4.18 2.20
N ARG A 116 -33.40 -4.83 1.52
CA ARG A 116 -32.06 -5.07 2.02
C ARG A 116 -30.98 -4.36 1.22
N VAL A 117 -29.88 -4.07 1.88
CA VAL A 117 -28.68 -3.46 1.28
C VAL A 117 -27.43 -4.22 1.69
N GLY A 118 -26.40 -4.15 0.85
CA GLY A 118 -25.10 -4.74 1.18
C GLY A 118 -24.21 -3.77 1.96
N THR A 119 -23.15 -4.28 2.56
CA THR A 119 -22.12 -3.56 3.33
C THR A 119 -21.62 -2.29 2.64
N ASN A 120 -21.30 -2.39 1.34
CA ASN A 120 -20.82 -1.24 0.58
C ASN A 120 -21.87 -0.11 0.44
N ALA A 121 -23.16 -0.44 0.39
CA ALA A 121 -24.22 0.57 0.32
C ALA A 121 -24.37 1.30 1.65
N ILE A 122 -24.24 0.60 2.78
CA ILE A 122 -24.25 1.19 4.12
C ILE A 122 -23.05 2.13 4.30
N TYR A 123 -21.85 1.72 3.94
CA TYR A 123 -20.67 2.60 3.98
C TYR A 123 -20.79 3.80 3.06
N LYS A 124 -21.35 3.64 1.84
CA LYS A 124 -21.59 4.77 0.94
C LYS A 124 -22.56 5.78 1.53
N TRP A 125 -23.61 5.30 2.19
CA TRP A 125 -24.56 6.16 2.89
C TRP A 125 -23.93 6.86 4.08
N LEU A 126 -23.18 6.15 4.94
CA LEU A 126 -22.47 6.71 6.09
C LEU A 126 -21.50 7.83 5.71
N TYR A 127 -20.84 7.72 4.54
CA TYR A 127 -19.90 8.74 4.07
C TYR A 127 -20.56 9.83 3.21
N SER A 128 -21.89 9.81 3.04
CA SER A 128 -22.66 10.89 2.45
C SER A 128 -23.03 11.93 3.52
N GLU A 129 -23.55 13.08 3.08
CA GLU A 129 -24.00 14.12 3.99
C GLU A 129 -25.06 13.61 4.98
N ASN A 130 -26.00 12.79 4.52
CA ASN A 130 -27.14 12.30 5.30
C ASN A 130 -26.78 11.22 6.35
N GLY A 131 -25.67 10.50 6.16
CA GLY A 131 -25.23 9.43 7.07
C GLY A 131 -24.05 9.81 7.94
N ARG A 132 -23.44 10.97 7.69
CA ARG A 132 -22.16 11.37 8.29
C ARG A 132 -22.17 11.42 9.82
N GLU A 133 -23.26 11.84 10.41
CA GLU A 133 -23.42 11.92 11.87
C GLU A 133 -23.34 10.53 12.56
N TYR A 134 -23.69 9.45 11.83
CA TYR A 134 -23.68 8.09 12.36
C TYR A 134 -22.30 7.42 12.29
N CYS A 135 -21.31 8.04 11.64
CA CYS A 135 -19.94 7.53 11.62
C CYS A 135 -19.30 7.40 13.00
N LYS A 136 -19.80 8.15 14.00
CA LYS A 136 -19.37 8.05 15.40
C LYS A 136 -19.60 6.66 16.02
N TYR A 137 -20.54 5.88 15.50
CA TYR A 137 -20.83 4.53 15.93
C TYR A 137 -19.95 3.47 15.25
N LEU A 138 -19.16 3.83 14.24
CA LEU A 138 -18.20 2.94 13.62
C LEU A 138 -17.00 2.72 14.55
N CYS A 139 -16.42 1.53 14.52
CA CYS A 139 -15.19 1.22 15.26
C CYS A 139 -14.05 2.24 14.96
N SER A 140 -13.91 2.65 13.72
CA SER A 140 -12.90 3.66 13.31
C SER A 140 -13.26 5.10 13.67
N ARG A 141 -14.53 5.39 13.96
CA ARG A 141 -15.11 6.74 14.16
C ARG A 141 -14.80 7.75 13.05
N LYS A 142 -14.32 7.28 11.88
CA LYS A 142 -13.89 8.14 10.77
C LYS A 142 -15.10 8.60 9.97
N VAL A 143 -15.12 9.89 9.68
CA VAL A 143 -16.22 10.56 8.98
C VAL A 143 -16.15 10.41 7.46
N ARG A 144 -15.07 9.90 6.93
CA ARG A 144 -14.94 9.57 5.52
C ARG A 144 -14.15 8.29 5.33
N LYS A 145 -14.48 7.56 4.28
CA LYS A 145 -13.58 6.54 3.76
C LYS A 145 -12.22 7.23 3.57
N LEU A 146 -11.18 6.71 4.23
CA LEU A 146 -9.82 7.01 3.77
C LEU A 146 -9.87 6.70 2.29
N SER A 147 -9.69 7.71 1.42
CA SER A 147 -9.46 7.42 0.04
C SER A 147 -8.35 6.38 0.08
N GLN A 148 -8.61 5.19 -0.48
CA GLN A 148 -7.48 4.38 -0.90
C GLN A 148 -6.72 5.37 -1.76
N SER A 149 -5.64 5.93 -1.21
CA SER A 149 -4.76 6.80 -1.96
C SER A 149 -4.60 6.05 -3.26
N ARG A 150 -5.03 6.64 -4.38
CA ARG A 150 -4.77 6.07 -5.71
C ARG A 150 -3.39 5.54 -5.56
N LEU A 151 -3.23 4.21 -5.67
CA LEU A 151 -1.92 3.58 -5.45
C LEU A 151 -0.99 4.44 -6.26
N LYS A 152 -0.23 5.33 -5.59
CA LYS A 152 0.74 6.19 -6.27
C LYS A 152 1.50 5.18 -7.06
N LYS A 153 1.54 5.28 -8.39
CA LYS A 153 2.28 4.34 -9.24
C LYS A 153 3.57 4.13 -8.50
N ARG A 154 3.73 2.96 -7.86
CA ARG A 154 4.94 2.69 -7.09
C ARG A 154 6.03 2.86 -8.11
N HIS A 155 6.94 3.79 -7.90
CA HIS A 155 8.12 3.90 -8.74
C HIS A 155 8.79 2.54 -8.60
N LEU A 156 8.73 1.76 -9.69
CA LEU A 156 9.40 0.47 -9.72
C LEU A 156 10.88 0.77 -9.62
N ILE A 157 11.56 0.09 -8.72
CA ILE A 157 13.02 0.15 -8.65
C ILE A 157 13.52 -0.40 -9.99
N PRO A 158 14.33 0.36 -10.76
CA PRO A 158 14.86 -0.12 -12.03
C PRO A 158 15.78 -1.32 -11.81
N ASN A 159 15.94 -2.16 -12.82
CA ASN A 159 16.87 -3.31 -12.85
C ASN A 159 16.82 -4.23 -11.60
N ARG A 160 15.64 -4.38 -11.04
CA ARG A 160 15.40 -5.15 -9.83
C ARG A 160 15.51 -6.65 -10.10
N ILE A 161 16.42 -7.33 -9.39
CA ILE A 161 16.57 -8.80 -9.41
C ILE A 161 15.67 -9.39 -8.32
N SER A 162 14.93 -10.43 -8.65
CA SER A 162 14.05 -11.10 -7.68
C SER A 162 14.88 -11.89 -6.66
N LEU A 163 14.41 -11.94 -5.39
CA LEU A 163 15.02 -12.80 -4.37
C LEU A 163 15.05 -14.29 -4.78
N ARG A 164 14.14 -14.72 -5.65
CA ARG A 164 14.10 -16.09 -6.17
C ARG A 164 15.31 -16.44 -7.04
N GLU A 165 15.97 -15.44 -7.59
CA GLU A 165 17.16 -15.56 -8.45
C GLU A 165 18.46 -15.54 -7.65
N ARG A 166 18.37 -15.35 -6.31
CA ARG A 166 19.55 -15.36 -5.45
C ARG A 166 20.15 -16.76 -5.44
N PRO A 167 21.45 -16.89 -5.76
CA PRO A 167 22.15 -18.18 -5.68
C PRO A 167 22.10 -18.77 -4.27
N ASN A 168 21.89 -20.06 -4.17
CA ASN A 168 21.96 -20.78 -2.90
C ASN A 168 23.35 -21.37 -2.74
N ASP A 169 24.33 -20.51 -2.58
CA ASP A 169 25.76 -20.90 -2.42
C ASP A 169 26.16 -20.74 -0.95
N ALA A 170 26.62 -21.83 -0.36
CA ALA A 170 27.08 -21.87 1.04
C ALA A 170 28.31 -20.99 1.32
N LEU A 171 29.09 -20.66 0.28
CA LEU A 171 30.25 -19.77 0.39
C LEU A 171 29.86 -18.29 0.41
N GLN A 172 28.67 -17.96 -0.05
CA GLN A 172 28.19 -16.57 -0.07
C GLN A 172 27.70 -16.11 1.30
N VAL A 173 28.05 -14.86 1.64
CA VAL A 173 27.64 -14.19 2.85
C VAL A 173 26.51 -13.21 2.52
N HIS A 174 25.29 -13.66 2.71
CA HIS A 174 24.11 -12.83 2.45
C HIS A 174 23.73 -11.97 3.64
N GLY A 175 23.23 -10.74 3.37
CA GLY A 175 22.68 -9.86 4.35
C GLY A 175 21.23 -9.48 4.02
N GLU A 176 20.41 -9.28 5.05
CA GLU A 176 19.09 -8.66 4.97
C GLU A 176 19.18 -7.23 5.48
N SER A 177 18.42 -6.31 4.84
CA SER A 177 18.40 -4.90 5.22
C SER A 177 16.97 -4.39 5.35
N ASP A 178 16.72 -3.56 6.37
CA ASP A 178 15.43 -2.90 6.59
C ASP A 178 15.58 -1.60 7.37
N LEU A 179 14.55 -0.75 7.28
CA LEU A 179 14.43 0.48 8.04
C LEU A 179 13.34 0.36 9.11
N PHE A 180 13.58 0.94 10.27
CA PHE A 180 12.56 1.13 11.28
C PHE A 180 12.46 2.61 11.65
N VAL A 181 11.23 3.07 11.88
CA VAL A 181 10.91 4.49 12.00
C VAL A 181 10.38 4.84 13.39
N SER A 182 10.56 6.10 13.78
CA SER A 182 9.82 6.72 14.88
C SER A 182 8.33 6.86 14.54
N PRO A 183 7.45 6.95 15.55
CA PRO A 183 6.07 7.35 15.33
C PRO A 183 5.96 8.68 14.59
N THR A 184 5.00 8.78 13.68
CA THR A 184 4.75 10.01 12.89
C THR A 184 4.38 11.21 13.75
N SER A 185 3.92 10.99 14.99
CA SER A 185 3.59 12.05 15.96
C SER A 185 4.78 12.90 16.35
N PHE A 186 6.00 12.40 16.23
CA PHE A 186 7.21 13.20 16.58
C PHE A 186 7.68 14.09 15.43
N HIS A 187 7.13 13.96 14.24
CA HIS A 187 7.50 14.73 13.05
C HIS A 187 9.02 14.75 12.75
N THR A 188 9.75 13.75 13.25
CA THR A 188 11.19 13.61 13.01
C THR A 188 11.44 12.78 11.76
N GLY A 189 12.44 13.17 10.98
CA GLY A 189 12.87 12.41 9.80
C GLY A 189 13.75 11.20 10.13
N THR A 190 14.28 11.14 11.37
CA THR A 190 15.25 10.12 11.78
C THR A 190 14.69 8.71 11.69
N VAL A 191 15.44 7.83 11.05
CA VAL A 191 15.11 6.42 10.92
C VAL A 191 16.29 5.55 11.32
N GLY A 192 16.01 4.38 11.90
CA GLY A 192 17.03 3.37 12.15
C GLY A 192 17.19 2.49 10.92
N HIS A 193 18.41 2.35 10.43
CA HIS A 193 18.79 1.38 9.43
C HIS A 193 19.44 0.18 10.11
N MET A 194 18.95 -1.01 9.84
CA MET A 194 19.47 -2.25 10.38
C MET A 194 19.72 -3.26 9.28
N THR A 195 20.86 -3.90 9.35
CA THR A 195 21.23 -5.04 8.51
C THR A 195 21.55 -6.24 9.39
N VAL A 196 21.29 -7.42 8.87
CA VAL A 196 21.63 -8.69 9.52
C VAL A 196 22.41 -9.54 8.54
N VAL A 197 23.60 -9.94 8.90
CA VAL A 197 24.38 -10.93 8.14
C VAL A 197 23.87 -12.32 8.52
N LEU A 198 23.30 -13.04 7.55
CA LEU A 198 22.53 -14.26 7.83
C LEU A 198 23.37 -15.36 8.48
N LYS A 199 24.59 -15.59 8.00
CA LYS A 199 25.45 -16.70 8.46
C LYS A 199 25.82 -16.59 9.95
N ALA A 200 26.12 -15.38 10.42
CA ALA A 200 26.52 -15.12 11.81
C ALA A 200 25.39 -14.48 12.65
N HIS A 201 24.25 -14.17 12.07
CA HIS A 201 23.22 -13.34 12.69
C HIS A 201 23.77 -11.98 13.22
N LEU A 202 24.84 -11.47 12.62
CA LEU A 202 25.51 -10.24 13.03
C LEU A 202 24.66 -9.04 12.67
N LEU A 203 24.35 -8.20 13.66
CA LEU A 203 23.61 -6.96 13.51
C LEU A 203 24.56 -5.81 13.25
N VAL A 204 24.36 -5.10 12.16
CA VAL A 204 25.06 -3.87 11.84
C VAL A 204 24.03 -2.83 11.41
N GLY A 205 24.20 -1.58 11.81
CA GLY A 205 23.22 -0.56 11.47
C GLY A 205 23.68 0.84 11.82
N ARG A 206 22.87 1.82 11.44
CA ARG A 206 23.09 3.25 11.69
C ARG A 206 21.78 4.00 11.88
N LEU A 207 21.85 5.15 12.52
CA LEU A 207 20.78 6.13 12.49
C LEU A 207 20.95 7.02 11.26
N LEU A 208 19.89 7.14 10.45
CA LEU A 208 19.83 7.98 9.26
C LEU A 208 19.06 9.26 9.58
N LYS A 209 19.46 10.38 9.00
CA LYS A 209 18.76 11.67 9.17
C LYS A 209 17.34 11.62 8.59
N ASN A 210 17.14 10.86 7.52
CA ASN A 210 15.86 10.70 6.84
C ASN A 210 15.83 9.42 6.00
N LYS A 211 14.64 9.10 5.47
CA LYS A 211 14.40 7.94 4.59
C LYS A 211 14.70 8.27 3.12
N SER A 212 15.84 8.87 2.81
CA SER A 212 16.23 9.14 1.43
C SER A 212 17.17 8.07 0.86
N SER A 213 17.17 7.95 -0.48
CA SER A 213 18.06 7.01 -1.17
C SER A 213 19.55 7.39 -1.04
N ASN A 214 19.87 8.66 -0.81
CA ASN A 214 21.25 9.10 -0.56
C ASN A 214 21.75 8.65 0.81
N GLU A 215 20.96 8.84 1.86
CA GLU A 215 21.27 8.37 3.21
C GLU A 215 21.41 6.85 3.24
N MET A 216 20.51 6.14 2.55
CA MET A 216 20.58 4.68 2.42
C MET A 216 21.84 4.23 1.71
N LEU A 217 22.21 4.85 0.58
CA LEU A 217 23.43 4.55 -0.15
C LEU A 217 24.69 4.77 0.71
N ALA A 218 24.76 5.89 1.41
CA ALA A 218 25.87 6.21 2.29
C ALA A 218 25.99 5.17 3.42
N SER A 219 24.88 4.80 4.03
CA SER A 219 24.86 3.80 5.08
C SER A 219 25.28 2.42 4.59
N MET A 220 24.77 1.98 3.44
CA MET A 220 25.13 0.69 2.87
C MET A 220 26.62 0.61 2.54
N LYS A 221 27.19 1.65 1.94
CA LYS A 221 28.64 1.72 1.66
C LYS A 221 29.49 1.69 2.92
N ASP A 222 29.06 2.36 3.98
CA ASP A 222 29.76 2.34 5.26
C ASP A 222 29.70 0.98 5.93
N ILE A 223 28.55 0.32 5.90
CA ILE A 223 28.40 -1.05 6.41
C ILE A 223 29.28 -2.02 5.65
N GLN A 224 29.28 -1.96 4.32
CA GLN A 224 30.10 -2.84 3.47
C GLN A 224 31.60 -2.71 3.69
N LYS A 225 32.09 -1.56 4.15
CA LYS A 225 33.51 -1.40 4.54
C LYS A 225 33.86 -2.17 5.81
N LYS A 226 32.87 -2.46 6.64
CA LYS A 226 33.07 -3.08 7.97
C LYS A 226 32.85 -4.58 7.96
N ILE A 227 32.11 -5.10 6.98
CA ILE A 227 31.70 -6.50 6.93
C ILE A 227 31.82 -7.08 5.51
N GLY A 228 32.27 -8.31 5.43
CA GLY A 228 32.45 -9.07 4.17
C GLY A 228 31.09 -9.66 3.73
N VAL A 229 30.20 -8.87 3.16
CA VAL A 229 28.92 -9.32 2.60
C VAL A 229 29.02 -9.40 1.09
N THR A 230 28.53 -10.49 0.50
CA THR A 230 28.55 -10.73 -0.95
C THR A 230 27.25 -10.35 -1.65
N SER A 231 26.12 -10.27 -0.95
CA SER A 231 24.86 -9.82 -1.50
C SER A 231 23.88 -9.31 -0.43
N TRP A 232 22.91 -8.49 -0.86
CA TRP A 232 21.85 -7.95 -0.02
C TRP A 232 20.47 -8.45 -0.41
N THR A 233 19.58 -8.58 0.57
CA THR A 233 18.16 -8.77 0.39
C THR A 233 17.42 -7.56 0.95
N MET A 234 16.58 -6.93 0.14
CA MET A 234 15.85 -5.70 0.46
C MET A 234 14.38 -5.78 0.11
N ASP A 235 13.61 -4.87 0.68
CA ASP A 235 12.24 -4.62 0.26
C ASP A 235 12.18 -3.69 -0.97
N ASN A 236 10.95 -3.45 -1.48
CA ASN A 236 10.71 -2.60 -2.63
C ASN A 236 10.52 -1.11 -2.23
N GLY A 237 11.15 -0.65 -1.17
CA GLY A 237 11.12 0.73 -0.74
C GLY A 237 11.87 1.67 -1.70
N ILE A 238 11.36 2.89 -1.90
CA ILE A 238 11.98 3.88 -2.81
C ILE A 238 13.38 4.31 -2.35
N GLU A 239 13.69 4.17 -1.08
CA GLU A 239 15.02 4.39 -0.50
C GLU A 239 16.09 3.49 -1.14
N ASN A 240 15.69 2.34 -1.66
CA ASN A 240 16.57 1.35 -2.28
C ASN A 240 16.78 1.57 -3.79
N ILE A 241 16.30 2.69 -4.37
CA ILE A 241 16.39 2.96 -5.81
C ILE A 241 17.84 3.03 -6.33
N LYS A 242 18.78 3.34 -5.46
CA LYS A 242 20.23 3.42 -5.80
C LYS A 242 20.98 2.10 -5.55
N HIS A 243 20.30 0.97 -5.48
CA HIS A 243 20.88 -0.32 -5.16
C HIS A 243 22.06 -0.74 -6.08
N GLU A 244 22.02 -0.35 -7.35
CA GLU A 244 23.10 -0.64 -8.30
C GLU A 244 24.44 0.00 -7.86
N GLN A 245 24.40 1.10 -7.13
CA GLN A 245 25.55 1.81 -6.63
C GLN A 245 26.13 1.19 -5.34
N PHE A 246 25.52 0.13 -4.81
CA PHE A 246 26.07 -0.62 -3.66
C PHE A 246 27.30 -1.43 -4.06
N GLY A 247 27.45 -1.76 -5.34
CA GLY A 247 28.61 -2.47 -5.86
C GLY A 247 28.60 -3.99 -5.66
N ILE A 248 27.53 -4.54 -5.06
CA ILE A 248 27.30 -5.98 -4.91
C ILE A 248 25.85 -6.33 -5.27
N PRO A 249 25.57 -7.59 -5.67
CA PRO A 249 24.22 -8.03 -6.02
C PRO A 249 23.19 -7.72 -4.94
N THR A 250 22.05 -7.17 -5.36
CA THR A 250 20.94 -6.85 -4.46
C THR A 250 19.67 -7.52 -4.96
N TYR A 251 19.06 -8.34 -4.12
CA TYR A 251 17.86 -9.10 -4.40
C TYR A 251 16.66 -8.49 -3.69
N PHE A 252 15.52 -8.44 -4.37
CA PHE A 252 14.31 -7.80 -3.86
C PHE A 252 13.23 -8.80 -3.52
N CYS A 253 12.64 -8.61 -2.34
CA CYS A 253 11.50 -9.39 -1.91
C CYS A 253 10.28 -9.16 -2.82
N THR A 254 9.42 -10.16 -2.91
CA THR A 254 8.11 -10.02 -3.54
C THR A 254 7.26 -9.03 -2.73
N PRO A 255 6.59 -8.07 -3.36
CA PRO A 255 5.73 -7.13 -2.64
C PRO A 255 4.68 -7.85 -1.79
N GLY A 256 4.56 -7.45 -0.51
CA GLY A 256 3.61 -8.04 0.43
C GLY A 256 4.04 -9.39 1.01
N SER A 257 5.32 -9.75 0.94
CA SER A 257 5.87 -11.02 1.45
C SER A 257 6.88 -10.79 2.59
N PRO A 258 6.42 -10.36 3.78
CA PRO A 258 7.30 -10.07 4.92
C PRO A 258 8.15 -11.28 5.34
N TRP A 259 7.62 -12.49 5.22
CA TRP A 259 8.33 -13.73 5.55
C TRP A 259 9.63 -13.96 4.76
N GLN A 260 9.91 -13.17 3.75
CA GLN A 260 11.14 -13.27 2.95
C GLN A 260 12.35 -12.56 3.59
N LYS A 261 12.15 -11.77 4.65
CA LYS A 261 13.20 -11.10 5.45
C LYS A 261 13.03 -11.38 6.96
N PRO A 262 12.96 -12.62 7.41
CA PRO A 262 12.63 -12.95 8.80
C PRO A 262 13.72 -12.53 9.80
N HIS A 263 14.99 -12.53 9.39
CA HIS A 263 16.10 -12.26 10.29
C HIS A 263 16.21 -10.79 10.67
N VAL A 264 16.09 -9.88 9.71
CA VAL A 264 16.14 -8.44 10.01
C VAL A 264 14.87 -7.99 10.77
N GLU A 265 13.70 -8.54 10.44
CA GLU A 265 12.47 -8.25 11.17
C GLU A 265 12.55 -8.72 12.63
N SER A 266 13.04 -9.95 12.84
CA SER A 266 13.27 -10.50 14.19
C SER A 266 14.27 -9.67 14.98
N SER A 267 15.32 -9.18 14.34
CA SER A 267 16.38 -8.37 14.95
C SER A 267 15.90 -6.97 15.30
N ILE A 268 15.09 -6.33 14.46
CA ILE A 268 14.40 -5.08 14.78
C ILE A 268 13.45 -5.31 15.98
N GLY A 269 12.73 -6.44 16.00
CA GLY A 269 11.89 -6.86 17.11
C GLY A 269 12.68 -7.05 18.43
N LEU A 270 13.88 -7.62 18.34
CA LEU A 270 14.77 -7.78 19.48
C LEU A 270 15.28 -6.43 20.00
N THR A 271 15.74 -5.55 19.10
CA THR A 271 16.18 -4.19 19.43
C THR A 271 15.08 -3.39 20.12
N ARG A 272 13.85 -3.50 19.61
CA ARG A 272 12.67 -2.85 20.21
C ARG A 272 12.35 -3.40 21.60
N ARG A 273 12.48 -4.69 21.79
CA ARG A 273 12.20 -5.34 23.09
C ARG A 273 13.19 -4.94 24.18
N TRP A 274 14.46 -4.80 23.81
CA TRP A 274 15.52 -4.54 24.79
C TRP A 274 15.76 -3.04 25.03
N PHE A 275 15.67 -2.21 23.98
CA PHE A 275 16.15 -0.84 24.04
C PHE A 275 15.18 0.21 23.48
N LEU A 276 14.53 -0.08 22.34
CA LEU A 276 13.77 0.89 21.56
C LEU A 276 12.30 0.48 21.40
N PRO A 277 11.49 0.46 22.47
CA PRO A 277 10.09 0.07 22.37
C PRO A 277 9.34 0.88 21.30
N LYS A 278 8.22 0.32 20.79
CA LYS A 278 7.38 1.08 19.85
C LYS A 278 6.94 2.38 20.51
N GLY A 279 7.16 3.48 19.84
CA GLY A 279 6.89 4.81 20.41
C GLY A 279 8.15 5.61 20.74
N THR A 280 9.34 5.01 20.68
CA THR A 280 10.60 5.71 20.91
C THR A 280 10.88 6.72 19.80
N ASP A 281 11.27 7.93 20.21
CA ASP A 281 11.76 8.98 19.33
C ASP A 281 13.25 8.74 19.00
N LEU A 282 13.54 8.27 17.79
CA LEU A 282 14.90 7.97 17.37
C LEU A 282 15.80 9.21 17.24
N SER A 283 15.24 10.41 17.12
CA SER A 283 16.03 11.63 17.02
C SER A 283 16.76 11.99 18.31
N LYS A 284 16.30 11.45 19.45
CA LYS A 284 16.90 11.64 20.77
C LYS A 284 18.04 10.66 21.08
N ILE A 285 18.31 9.73 20.15
CA ILE A 285 19.33 8.70 20.33
C ILE A 285 20.58 9.10 19.57
N SER A 286 21.72 9.16 20.27
CA SER A 286 22.98 9.37 19.59
C SER A 286 23.43 8.12 18.83
N GLU A 287 24.21 8.30 17.76
CA GLU A 287 24.79 7.18 17.01
C GLU A 287 25.60 6.25 17.92
N ASP A 288 26.41 6.79 18.85
CA ASP A 288 27.18 6.00 19.83
C ASP A 288 26.29 5.14 20.72
N THR A 289 25.15 5.69 21.17
CA THR A 289 24.18 4.94 21.98
C THR A 289 23.57 3.81 21.16
N PHE A 290 23.23 4.08 19.91
CA PHE A 290 22.70 3.06 19.01
C PHE A 290 23.73 1.96 18.74
N GLN A 291 25.00 2.31 18.47
CA GLN A 291 26.09 1.36 18.29
C GLN A 291 26.31 0.51 19.56
N SER A 292 26.22 1.11 20.75
CA SER A 292 26.32 0.37 22.01
C SER A 292 25.16 -0.64 22.19
N MET A 293 23.96 -0.31 21.73
CA MET A 293 22.82 -1.25 21.74
C MET A 293 23.07 -2.46 20.81
N LEU A 294 23.55 -2.21 19.59
CA LEU A 294 23.91 -3.27 18.65
C LEU A 294 25.06 -4.15 19.19
N PHE A 295 26.03 -3.53 19.82
CA PHE A 295 27.14 -4.22 20.48
C PHE A 295 26.64 -5.20 21.53
N VAL A 296 25.75 -4.77 22.44
CA VAL A 296 25.14 -5.66 23.44
C VAL A 296 24.36 -6.79 22.78
N LEU A 297 23.57 -6.52 21.73
CA LEU A 297 22.77 -7.52 21.04
C LEU A 297 23.63 -8.56 20.32
N ASN A 298 24.79 -8.16 19.80
CA ASN A 298 25.73 -9.06 19.13
C ASN A 298 26.54 -9.93 20.11
N HIS A 299 26.68 -9.53 21.36
CA HIS A 299 27.28 -10.34 22.42
C HIS A 299 26.33 -11.36 23.05
N LYS A 300 25.01 -11.29 22.75
CA LYS A 300 24.07 -12.27 23.28
C LYS A 300 24.30 -13.64 22.66
N TYR A 301 24.33 -14.67 23.51
CA TYR A 301 24.42 -16.05 23.07
C TYR A 301 23.14 -16.49 22.36
N ARG A 302 23.28 -17.16 21.24
CA ARG A 302 22.17 -17.57 20.39
C ARG A 302 22.12 -19.09 20.27
N LYS A 303 20.97 -19.67 20.65
CA LYS A 303 20.74 -21.11 20.53
C LYS A 303 20.96 -21.61 19.09
N SER A 304 20.53 -20.82 18.10
CA SER A 304 20.72 -21.11 16.66
C SER A 304 22.17 -21.19 16.23
N LEU A 305 23.10 -20.58 16.99
CA LEU A 305 24.56 -20.61 16.76
C LEU A 305 25.28 -21.52 17.78
N GLY A 306 24.59 -22.51 18.34
CA GLY A 306 25.18 -23.38 19.37
C GLY A 306 25.62 -22.62 20.63
N TYR A 307 24.91 -21.55 21.00
CA TYR A 307 25.22 -20.63 22.10
C TYR A 307 26.49 -19.78 21.91
N LYS A 308 27.01 -19.68 20.70
CA LYS A 308 27.95 -18.62 20.35
C LYS A 308 27.23 -17.27 20.25
N SER A 309 27.97 -16.20 20.47
CA SER A 309 27.55 -14.84 20.12
C SER A 309 27.65 -14.60 18.60
N ALA A 310 26.97 -13.56 18.12
CA ALA A 310 27.07 -13.17 16.71
C ALA A 310 28.49 -12.72 16.33
N TYR A 311 29.24 -12.13 17.25
CA TYR A 311 30.63 -11.75 17.03
C TYR A 311 31.56 -12.96 16.91
N GLU A 312 31.44 -13.95 17.80
CA GLU A 312 32.24 -15.19 17.72
C GLU A 312 32.00 -15.89 16.39
N GLU A 313 30.77 -16.08 15.99
CA GLU A 313 30.43 -16.72 14.72
C GLU A 313 30.89 -15.88 13.51
N ALA A 314 30.82 -14.53 13.60
CA ALA A 314 31.29 -13.65 12.53
C ALA A 314 32.80 -13.70 12.32
N ILE A 315 33.59 -13.90 13.38
CA ILE A 315 35.06 -14.13 13.29
C ILE A 315 35.33 -15.51 12.70
N ASP A 316 34.69 -16.56 13.20
CA ASP A 316 34.85 -17.94 12.71
C ASP A 316 34.50 -18.06 11.23
N CYS A 317 33.56 -17.26 10.74
CA CYS A 317 33.17 -17.20 9.34
C CYS A 317 33.96 -16.17 8.50
N ALA A 318 34.98 -15.51 9.06
CA ALA A 318 35.75 -14.44 8.43
C ALA A 318 34.95 -13.29 7.86
N ILE A 319 33.79 -12.97 8.50
CA ILE A 319 32.93 -11.85 8.14
C ILE A 319 33.50 -10.54 8.69
N ILE A 320 34.10 -10.60 9.86
CA ILE A 320 34.87 -9.53 10.51
C ILE A 320 36.20 -10.05 10.99
N SER A 321 37.21 -9.19 11.07
CA SER A 321 38.57 -9.55 11.55
C SER A 321 38.69 -9.47 13.07
N GLU A 322 37.94 -8.56 13.68
CA GLU A 322 37.98 -8.34 15.14
C GLU A 322 36.64 -7.80 15.66
N VAL A 323 36.40 -7.99 16.96
CA VAL A 323 35.21 -7.41 17.64
C VAL A 323 35.45 -5.93 17.87
N PRO A 324 34.49 -5.05 17.52
CA PRO A 324 34.61 -3.63 17.78
C PRO A 324 34.78 -3.33 19.28
N ARG A 325 35.66 -2.40 19.61
CA ARG A 325 35.88 -1.95 21.01
C ARG A 325 34.86 -0.89 21.39
N LEU A 326 33.70 -1.29 21.89
CA LEU A 326 32.63 -0.39 22.31
C LEU A 326 32.30 -0.59 23.80
N SER A 327 31.78 0.46 24.44
CA SER A 327 31.30 0.36 25.83
C SER A 327 29.82 0.04 25.86
N ILE A 328 29.43 -0.88 26.73
CA ILE A 328 28.02 -1.24 27.00
C ILE A 328 27.29 -0.18 27.84
N ASN A 329 28.04 0.71 28.51
CA ASN A 329 27.50 1.64 29.50
C ASN A 329 26.41 2.56 28.93
N LYS A 330 26.59 3.07 27.70
CA LYS A 330 25.58 3.94 27.03
C LYS A 330 24.27 3.19 26.74
N ALA A 331 24.34 1.91 26.36
CA ALA A 331 23.14 1.09 26.12
C ALA A 331 22.41 0.76 27.42
N VAL A 332 23.16 0.48 28.49
CA VAL A 332 22.58 0.18 29.81
C VAL A 332 21.94 1.43 30.42
N ALA A 333 22.58 2.57 30.30
CA ALA A 333 22.03 3.85 30.80
C ALA A 333 20.77 4.32 30.06
N PHE A 334 20.61 3.89 28.79
CA PHE A 334 19.43 4.23 27.99
C PHE A 334 18.21 3.35 28.30
N ARG A 335 18.40 2.16 28.86
CA ARG A 335 17.34 1.20 29.16
C ARG A 335 16.48 1.63 30.36
#